data_01b08739cfe4597834df8b88aaa07f04
#
_entry.id   01b08739cfe4597834df8b88aaa07f04
#
_cell.length_a   1.000
_cell.length_b   1.000
_cell.length_c   1.000
_cell.angle_alpha   90.00
_cell.angle_beta   90.00
_cell.angle_gamma   90.00
#
_symmetry.space_group_name_H-M   'P 1'
#
loop_
_entity.id
_entity.type
_entity.pdbx_description
1 polymer ?
#
loop_
_entity_poly.entity_id
_entity_poly.type
_entity_poly.pdbx_seq_one_letter_code
_entity_poly.pdbx_strand_id
1 'polypeptide(L)'
;MAKDAAKEGAKKKKIAWGITGSGDRITETVEAMVELQKQYDDFVDVRVFVSKAGDQVIKYYKLFNTLEKNFDKVWVEINSNSPFLAGQLQVKRYEFLLLAPTTSNTVTKIALGLADSLLSNAAIMSQKAFIPTYIMPCDYKPGIITTILPDGSEMKLRIRKEDAENVEKLRRMDDVHVIETPGDIASVFEKYFALEK
;
A
#
# COMPACT_ATOMS: atom_id res chain seq x y z
N MET A 1 10.39 -36.38 33.24
CA MET A 1 10.76 -35.04 32.77
C MET A 1 10.50 -34.97 31.26
N ALA A 2 9.35 -34.55 30.89
CA ALA A 2 8.96 -34.31 29.50
C ALA A 2 7.77 -33.36 29.54
N LYS A 3 8.03 -32.06 29.47
CA LYS A 3 7.04 -30.98 29.18
C LYS A 3 7.87 -29.72 29.10
N ASP A 4 8.02 -29.24 27.89
CA ASP A 4 8.13 -27.86 27.48
C ASP A 4 8.72 -27.78 26.06
N ALA A 5 8.07 -28.49 25.10
CA ALA A 5 8.14 -28.09 23.70
C ALA A 5 7.15 -26.95 23.55
N ALA A 6 7.59 -25.74 23.91
CA ALA A 6 6.86 -24.54 23.61
C ALA A 6 6.65 -24.49 22.09
N LYS A 7 5.39 -24.34 21.67
CA LYS A 7 5.00 -24.06 20.29
C LYS A 7 5.80 -22.81 19.84
N GLU A 8 6.88 -23.00 19.09
CA GLU A 8 7.43 -21.95 18.25
C GLU A 8 6.32 -21.58 17.25
N GLY A 9 5.60 -20.50 17.53
CA GLY A 9 4.59 -19.98 16.65
C GLY A 9 5.23 -19.69 15.29
N ALA A 10 4.66 -20.21 14.22
CA ALA A 10 5.13 -19.94 12.86
C ALA A 10 5.30 -18.42 12.68
N LYS A 11 6.47 -17.99 12.20
CA LYS A 11 6.80 -16.57 12.04
C LYS A 11 5.85 -15.97 11.02
N LYS A 12 5.04 -14.98 11.44
CA LYS A 12 4.09 -14.28 10.55
C LYS A 12 4.81 -13.74 9.32
N LYS A 13 4.20 -13.92 8.17
CA LYS A 13 4.63 -13.33 6.89
C LYS A 13 4.37 -11.84 6.90
N LYS A 14 5.28 -11.04 6.38
CA LYS A 14 5.18 -9.58 6.43
C LYS A 14 4.74 -9.00 5.09
N ILE A 15 3.83 -8.03 5.16
CA ILE A 15 3.40 -7.22 4.04
C ILE A 15 3.79 -5.78 4.30
N ALA A 16 4.35 -5.10 3.30
CA ALA A 16 4.55 -3.66 3.34
C ALA A 16 3.35 -2.98 2.67
N TRP A 17 2.61 -2.16 3.42
CA TRP A 17 1.51 -1.35 2.90
C TRP A 17 1.89 0.12 2.91
N GLY A 18 1.97 0.73 1.72
CA GLY A 18 2.28 2.13 1.51
C GLY A 18 1.04 2.96 1.21
N ILE A 19 0.87 4.09 1.91
CA ILE A 19 -0.25 5.02 1.73
C ILE A 19 0.29 6.36 1.25
N THR A 20 -0.22 6.85 0.12
CA THR A 20 0.13 8.16 -0.42
C THR A 20 -0.92 9.23 -0.11
N GLY A 21 -0.71 10.47 -0.57
CA GLY A 21 -1.55 11.61 -0.25
C GLY A 21 -2.84 11.70 -1.09
N SER A 22 -3.56 10.60 -1.28
CA SER A 22 -4.87 10.62 -1.94
C SER A 22 -6.00 10.47 -0.94
N GLY A 23 -7.02 11.33 -1.05
CA GLY A 23 -8.28 11.18 -0.31
C GLY A 23 -9.26 10.23 -1.00
N ASP A 24 -9.05 9.96 -2.29
CA ASP A 24 -9.93 9.05 -3.04
C ASP A 24 -9.83 7.63 -2.47
N ARG A 25 -10.98 7.07 -2.09
CA ARG A 25 -11.12 5.71 -1.52
C ARG A 25 -10.22 5.40 -0.32
N ILE A 26 -9.71 6.42 0.38
CA ILE A 26 -8.80 6.19 1.51
C ILE A 26 -9.53 5.49 2.66
N THR A 27 -10.77 5.88 2.95
CA THR A 27 -11.56 5.29 4.04
C THR A 27 -11.83 3.82 3.76
N GLU A 28 -12.36 3.51 2.57
CA GLU A 28 -12.65 2.13 2.14
C GLU A 28 -11.39 1.26 2.10
N THR A 29 -10.26 1.85 1.69
CA THR A 29 -8.97 1.14 1.68
C THR A 29 -8.50 0.80 3.10
N VAL A 30 -8.62 1.75 4.04
CA VAL A 30 -8.25 1.51 5.45
C VAL A 30 -9.16 0.47 6.07
N GLU A 31 -10.47 0.53 5.83
CA GLU A 31 -11.45 -0.44 6.31
C GLU A 31 -11.14 -1.85 5.78
N ALA A 32 -10.94 -2.00 4.47
CA ALA A 32 -10.57 -3.27 3.85
C ALA A 32 -9.28 -3.85 4.45
N MET A 33 -8.25 -3.02 4.65
CA MET A 33 -6.99 -3.48 5.23
C MET A 33 -7.11 -3.86 6.71
N VAL A 34 -7.97 -3.19 7.48
CA VAL A 34 -8.28 -3.56 8.87
C VAL A 34 -8.97 -4.92 8.95
N GLU A 35 -9.93 -5.16 8.06
CA GLU A 35 -10.62 -6.45 7.97
C GLU A 35 -9.67 -7.58 7.58
N LEU A 36 -8.82 -7.36 6.58
CA LEU A 36 -7.83 -8.33 6.13
C LEU A 36 -6.77 -8.62 7.22
N GLN A 37 -6.29 -7.60 7.94
CA GLN A 37 -5.38 -7.83 9.05
C GLN A 37 -6.02 -8.72 10.13
N LYS A 38 -7.29 -8.51 10.46
CA LYS A 38 -8.03 -9.36 11.42
C LYS A 38 -8.25 -10.77 10.90
N GLN A 39 -8.62 -10.90 9.62
CA GLN A 39 -8.88 -12.20 8.99
C GLN A 39 -7.63 -13.09 8.93
N TYR A 40 -6.47 -12.49 8.74
CA TYR A 40 -5.19 -13.19 8.57
C TYR A 40 -4.23 -12.96 9.75
N ASP A 41 -4.73 -12.54 10.92
CA ASP A 41 -3.87 -12.15 12.05
C ASP A 41 -2.91 -13.26 12.49
N ASP A 42 -3.28 -14.51 12.41
CA ASP A 42 -2.40 -15.63 12.79
C ASP A 42 -1.19 -15.81 11.85
N PHE A 43 -1.30 -15.36 10.59
CA PHE A 43 -0.33 -15.64 9.53
C PHE A 43 0.39 -14.41 9.00
N VAL A 44 -0.22 -13.22 9.14
CA VAL A 44 0.22 -11.99 8.47
C VAL A 44 0.50 -10.88 9.48
N ASP A 45 1.54 -10.11 9.20
CA ASP A 45 1.93 -8.89 9.91
C ASP A 45 2.01 -7.75 8.86
N VAL A 46 0.97 -6.91 8.80
CA VAL A 46 0.95 -5.76 7.90
C VAL A 46 1.70 -4.59 8.53
N ARG A 47 2.71 -4.10 7.84
CA ARG A 47 3.52 -2.95 8.22
C ARG A 47 3.15 -1.73 7.38
N VAL A 48 2.70 -0.67 8.03
CA VAL A 48 2.16 0.52 7.36
C VAL A 48 3.23 1.58 7.19
N PHE A 49 3.38 2.08 5.96
CA PHE A 49 4.31 3.13 5.58
C PHE A 49 3.55 4.27 4.91
N VAL A 50 3.67 5.46 5.44
CA VAL A 50 2.88 6.61 5.02
C VAL A 50 3.80 7.67 4.43
N SER A 51 3.52 8.15 3.22
CA SER A 51 4.24 9.29 2.66
C SER A 51 3.96 10.57 3.46
N LYS A 52 4.82 11.59 3.34
CA LYS A 52 4.57 12.90 3.99
C LYS A 52 3.21 13.49 3.65
N ALA A 53 2.81 13.42 2.38
CA ALA A 53 1.49 13.88 1.95
C ALA A 53 0.37 12.95 2.46
N GLY A 54 0.63 11.64 2.53
CA GLY A 54 -0.29 10.65 3.10
C GLY A 54 -0.62 10.92 4.56
N ASP A 55 0.38 11.28 5.37
CA ASP A 55 0.19 11.63 6.78
C ASP A 55 -0.80 12.80 6.96
N GLN A 56 -0.68 13.83 6.12
CA GLN A 56 -1.62 14.96 6.15
C GLN A 56 -3.05 14.54 5.79
N VAL A 57 -3.20 13.73 4.73
CA VAL A 57 -4.51 13.26 4.28
C VAL A 57 -5.14 12.31 5.31
N ILE A 58 -4.40 11.34 5.84
CA ILE A 58 -4.88 10.42 6.87
C ILE A 58 -5.40 11.18 8.11
N LYS A 59 -4.68 12.22 8.54
CA LYS A 59 -5.10 13.09 9.66
C LYS A 59 -6.34 13.90 9.30
N TYR A 60 -6.42 14.45 8.09
CA TYR A 60 -7.59 15.18 7.62
C TYR A 60 -8.85 14.30 7.59
N TYR A 61 -8.74 13.03 7.16
CA TYR A 61 -9.81 12.04 7.21
C TYR A 61 -10.00 11.36 8.57
N LYS A 62 -9.24 11.77 9.61
CA LYS A 62 -9.31 11.23 10.99
C LYS A 62 -9.06 9.73 11.10
N LEU A 63 -8.28 9.17 10.17
CA LEU A 63 -8.01 7.73 10.09
C LEU A 63 -6.74 7.29 10.85
N PHE A 64 -5.93 8.23 11.34
CA PHE A 64 -4.65 7.92 11.97
C PHE A 64 -4.80 7.00 13.19
N ASN A 65 -5.76 7.29 14.08
CA ASN A 65 -6.05 6.46 15.25
C ASN A 65 -6.53 5.05 14.86
N THR A 66 -7.25 4.92 13.75
CA THR A 66 -7.69 3.62 13.23
C THR A 66 -6.49 2.78 12.80
N LEU A 67 -5.52 3.39 12.13
CA LEU A 67 -4.28 2.71 11.74
C LEU A 67 -3.48 2.27 12.98
N GLU A 68 -3.26 3.16 13.96
CA GLU A 68 -2.48 2.83 15.17
C GLU A 68 -3.13 1.74 16.03
N LYS A 69 -4.45 1.64 16.03
CA LYS A 69 -5.17 0.61 16.80
C LYS A 69 -5.13 -0.78 16.17
N ASN A 70 -5.04 -0.87 14.85
CA ASN A 70 -5.20 -2.12 14.13
C ASN A 70 -3.89 -2.66 13.52
N PHE A 71 -2.85 -1.84 13.47
CA PHE A 71 -1.55 -2.24 12.93
C PHE A 71 -0.45 -1.98 13.94
N ASP A 72 0.45 -2.94 14.12
CA ASP A 72 1.50 -2.91 15.13
C ASP A 72 2.40 -1.67 15.02
N LYS A 73 2.60 -1.17 13.78
CA LYS A 73 3.46 -0.01 13.55
C LYS A 73 3.05 0.78 12.30
N VAL A 74 2.93 2.09 12.47
CA VAL A 74 2.72 3.05 11.38
C VAL A 74 3.95 3.95 11.29
N TRP A 75 4.65 3.92 10.17
CA TRP A 75 5.82 4.76 9.92
C TRP A 75 5.49 5.86 8.93
N VAL A 76 5.85 7.09 9.30
CA VAL A 76 5.75 8.24 8.40
C VAL A 76 7.11 8.51 7.76
N GLU A 77 7.10 8.82 6.48
CA GLU A 77 8.27 9.17 5.70
C GLU A 77 9.04 10.36 6.30
N ILE A 78 10.33 10.16 6.55
CA ILE A 78 11.29 11.22 6.86
C ILE A 78 11.97 11.69 5.58
N ASN A 79 12.47 10.74 4.79
CA ASN A 79 13.05 10.94 3.46
C ASN A 79 12.92 9.63 2.64
N SER A 80 13.43 9.61 1.42
CA SER A 80 13.35 8.45 0.51
C SER A 80 13.95 7.15 1.06
N ASN A 81 14.83 7.20 2.06
CA ASN A 81 15.47 6.04 2.67
C ASN A 81 15.02 5.79 4.13
N SER A 82 14.27 6.70 4.74
CA SER A 82 13.87 6.59 6.14
C SER A 82 12.37 6.77 6.31
N PRO A 83 11.69 5.82 6.95
CA PRO A 83 12.18 4.54 7.52
C PRO A 83 12.75 3.60 6.44
N PHE A 84 13.66 2.69 6.79
CA PHE A 84 14.46 1.89 5.86
C PHE A 84 13.66 0.77 5.16
N LEU A 85 12.62 1.16 4.39
CA LEU A 85 11.72 0.24 3.69
C LEU A 85 12.41 -0.40 2.47
N ALA A 86 13.03 0.40 1.62
CA ALA A 86 13.69 -0.08 0.40
C ALA A 86 14.72 -1.19 0.68
N GLY A 87 15.59 -0.99 1.68
CA GLY A 87 16.56 -2.01 2.07
C GLY A 87 15.92 -3.28 2.65
N GLN A 88 14.81 -3.16 3.37
CA GLN A 88 14.09 -4.34 3.87
C GLN A 88 13.45 -5.15 2.73
N LEU A 89 12.95 -4.49 1.69
CA LEU A 89 12.44 -5.15 0.48
C LEU A 89 13.58 -5.84 -0.28
N GLN A 90 14.73 -5.21 -0.43
CA GLN A 90 15.90 -5.79 -1.10
C GLN A 90 16.38 -7.09 -0.43
N VAL A 91 16.27 -7.21 0.89
CA VAL A 91 16.60 -8.45 1.62
C VAL A 91 15.39 -9.37 1.84
N LYS A 92 14.34 -9.18 1.05
CA LYS A 92 13.13 -10.03 0.99
C LYS A 92 12.46 -10.25 2.35
N ARG A 93 12.32 -9.18 3.15
CA ARG A 93 11.61 -9.24 4.44
C ARG A 93 10.10 -9.15 4.31
N TYR A 94 9.59 -8.85 3.12
CA TYR A 94 8.16 -8.74 2.80
C TYR A 94 7.81 -9.66 1.65
N GLU A 95 6.62 -10.25 1.70
CA GLU A 95 6.07 -11.09 0.62
C GLU A 95 5.73 -10.25 -0.62
N PHE A 96 5.18 -9.07 -0.40
CA PHE A 96 4.89 -8.09 -1.44
C PHE A 96 4.84 -6.66 -0.87
N LEU A 97 4.90 -5.68 -1.77
CA LEU A 97 4.60 -4.28 -1.49
C LEU A 97 3.21 -3.96 -2.04
N LEU A 98 2.33 -3.41 -1.20
CA LEU A 98 1.03 -2.85 -1.59
C LEU A 98 1.11 -1.32 -1.48
N LEU A 99 0.82 -0.60 -2.56
CA LEU A 99 0.66 0.85 -2.57
C LEU A 99 -0.82 1.17 -2.81
N ALA A 100 -1.55 1.55 -1.77
CA ALA A 100 -2.99 1.79 -1.83
C ALA A 100 -3.45 2.76 -0.72
N PRO A 101 -4.12 3.87 -1.05
CA PRO A 101 -4.26 4.43 -2.39
C PRO A 101 -2.95 5.08 -2.89
N THR A 102 -2.80 5.19 -4.23
CA THR A 102 -1.60 5.76 -4.85
C THR A 102 -1.93 6.96 -5.72
N THR A 103 -1.37 8.12 -5.37
CA THR A 103 -1.54 9.36 -6.16
C THR A 103 -0.87 9.26 -7.53
N SER A 104 -1.39 10.01 -8.52
CA SER A 104 -0.80 10.15 -9.85
C SER A 104 0.67 10.61 -9.81
N ASN A 105 1.05 11.44 -8.83
CA ASN A 105 2.44 11.85 -8.62
C ASN A 105 3.34 10.64 -8.32
N THR A 106 2.93 9.76 -7.42
CA THR A 106 3.71 8.55 -7.08
C THR A 106 3.71 7.56 -8.24
N VAL A 107 2.56 7.36 -8.91
CA VAL A 107 2.47 6.56 -10.14
C VAL A 107 3.45 7.05 -11.20
N THR A 108 3.45 8.35 -11.49
CA THR A 108 4.35 8.97 -12.46
C THR A 108 5.82 8.77 -12.08
N LYS A 109 6.17 8.96 -10.81
CA LYS A 109 7.54 8.73 -10.31
C LYS A 109 7.99 7.30 -10.57
N ILE A 110 7.19 6.33 -10.22
CA ILE A 110 7.50 4.91 -10.44
C ILE A 110 7.62 4.62 -11.95
N ALA A 111 6.67 5.10 -12.75
CA ALA A 111 6.65 4.92 -14.20
C ALA A 111 7.85 5.51 -14.94
N LEU A 112 8.51 6.51 -14.34
CA LEU A 112 9.70 7.18 -14.85
C LEU A 112 11.01 6.78 -14.14
N GLY A 113 10.96 5.87 -13.16
CA GLY A 113 12.13 5.43 -12.42
C GLY A 113 12.65 6.45 -11.39
N LEU A 114 11.81 7.38 -10.90
CA LEU A 114 12.20 8.40 -9.93
C LEU A 114 12.05 7.90 -8.49
N ALA A 115 13.17 7.63 -7.83
CA ALA A 115 13.26 7.06 -6.47
C ALA A 115 13.47 8.13 -5.37
N ASP A 116 12.83 9.28 -5.46
CA ASP A 116 13.06 10.47 -4.63
C ASP A 116 12.16 10.58 -3.39
N SER A 117 11.21 9.65 -3.23
CA SER A 117 10.34 9.53 -2.06
C SER A 117 10.37 8.11 -1.49
N LEU A 118 9.95 7.93 -0.24
CA LEU A 118 9.96 6.64 0.43
C LEU A 118 9.27 5.55 -0.41
N LEU A 119 8.05 5.82 -0.88
CA LEU A 119 7.23 4.82 -1.55
C LEU A 119 7.63 4.60 -3.02
N SER A 120 8.06 5.66 -3.74
CA SER A 120 8.60 5.47 -5.09
C SER A 120 9.93 4.71 -5.07
N ASN A 121 10.82 5.00 -4.11
CA ASN A 121 12.05 4.25 -3.90
C ASN A 121 11.75 2.79 -3.53
N ALA A 122 10.81 2.56 -2.61
CA ALA A 122 10.40 1.21 -2.23
C ALA A 122 9.91 0.39 -3.44
N ALA A 123 9.05 0.96 -4.29
CA ALA A 123 8.53 0.28 -5.47
C ALA A 123 9.64 -0.09 -6.47
N ILE A 124 10.58 0.83 -6.74
CA ILE A 124 11.70 0.58 -7.64
C ILE A 124 12.64 -0.49 -7.07
N MET A 125 12.90 -0.45 -5.76
CA MET A 125 13.75 -1.45 -5.12
C MET A 125 13.08 -2.81 -4.98
N SER A 126 11.74 -2.87 -4.84
CA SER A 126 10.97 -4.12 -4.91
C SER A 126 11.17 -4.82 -6.25
N GLN A 127 11.00 -4.11 -7.37
CA GLN A 127 11.20 -4.66 -8.70
C GLN A 127 12.62 -5.24 -8.87
N LYS A 128 13.65 -4.50 -8.44
CA LYS A 128 15.06 -4.97 -8.47
C LYS A 128 15.30 -6.22 -7.62
N ALA A 129 14.46 -6.45 -6.59
CA ALA A 129 14.57 -7.59 -5.69
C ALA A 129 13.60 -8.74 -6.06
N PHE A 130 12.86 -8.61 -7.16
CA PHE A 130 11.81 -9.57 -7.58
C PHE A 130 10.72 -9.72 -6.51
N ILE A 131 10.35 -8.62 -5.84
CA ILE A 131 9.24 -8.56 -4.89
C ILE A 131 8.03 -7.98 -5.63
N PRO A 132 6.91 -8.71 -5.72
CA PRO A 132 5.70 -8.23 -6.35
C PRO A 132 5.21 -6.93 -5.72
N THR A 133 4.85 -5.96 -6.57
CA THR A 133 4.34 -4.66 -6.15
C THR A 133 2.93 -4.48 -6.68
N TYR A 134 1.95 -4.39 -5.79
CA TYR A 134 0.56 -4.11 -6.11
C TYR A 134 0.30 -2.62 -5.94
N ILE A 135 -0.25 -1.98 -6.94
CA ILE A 135 -0.49 -0.53 -6.95
C ILE A 135 -1.96 -0.28 -7.25
N MET A 136 -2.64 0.46 -6.37
CA MET A 136 -4.00 0.96 -6.57
C MET A 136 -3.95 2.46 -6.89
N PRO A 137 -3.86 2.84 -8.18
CA PRO A 137 -3.84 4.24 -8.59
C PRO A 137 -5.20 4.88 -8.44
N CYS A 138 -5.25 6.16 -8.07
CA CYS A 138 -6.49 6.92 -8.01
C CYS A 138 -6.98 7.29 -9.40
N ASP A 139 -6.07 7.64 -10.30
CA ASP A 139 -6.36 8.20 -11.61
C ASP A 139 -5.96 7.23 -12.74
N TYR A 140 -6.71 6.14 -12.90
CA TYR A 140 -6.35 5.06 -13.85
C TYR A 140 -7.09 5.08 -15.20
N LYS A 141 -8.18 5.88 -15.31
CA LYS A 141 -8.94 6.05 -16.56
C LYS A 141 -9.26 7.53 -16.77
N PRO A 142 -9.11 8.08 -17.98
CA PRO A 142 -9.50 9.47 -18.25
C PRO A 142 -10.97 9.70 -17.92
N GLY A 143 -11.30 10.88 -17.39
CA GLY A 143 -12.67 11.23 -17.04
C GLY A 143 -12.77 12.23 -15.90
N ILE A 144 -13.87 12.16 -15.18
CA ILE A 144 -14.12 12.94 -13.97
C ILE A 144 -14.33 11.97 -12.82
N ILE A 145 -13.58 12.15 -11.75
CA ILE A 145 -13.76 11.44 -10.49
C ILE A 145 -14.44 12.37 -9.48
N THR A 146 -15.33 11.82 -8.67
CA THR A 146 -15.94 12.52 -7.54
C THR A 146 -15.42 11.91 -6.26
N THR A 147 -14.74 12.71 -5.44
CA THR A 147 -14.24 12.32 -4.13
C THR A 147 -15.09 12.97 -3.04
N ILE A 148 -15.46 12.21 -2.04
CA ILE A 148 -16.18 12.73 -0.87
C ILE A 148 -15.18 13.25 0.15
N LEU A 149 -15.32 14.51 0.53
CA LEU A 149 -14.50 15.14 1.55
C LEU A 149 -14.99 14.79 2.97
N PRO A 150 -14.17 14.96 4.01
CA PRO A 150 -14.56 14.65 5.39
C PRO A 150 -15.77 15.42 5.94
N ASP A 151 -16.10 16.55 5.34
CA ASP A 151 -17.30 17.35 5.65
C ASP A 151 -18.56 16.88 4.88
N GLY A 152 -18.45 15.83 4.06
CA GLY A 152 -19.52 15.27 3.24
C GLY A 152 -19.70 15.96 1.89
N SER A 153 -18.95 17.01 1.58
CA SER A 153 -19.03 17.69 0.29
C SER A 153 -18.37 16.89 -0.84
N GLU A 154 -18.85 17.09 -2.06
CA GLU A 154 -18.29 16.47 -3.26
C GLU A 154 -17.21 17.36 -3.88
N MET A 155 -16.07 16.77 -4.20
CA MET A 155 -15.03 17.37 -5.00
C MET A 155 -14.90 16.64 -6.33
N LYS A 156 -15.09 17.35 -7.45
CA LYS A 156 -14.95 16.79 -8.81
C LYS A 156 -13.61 17.18 -9.42
N LEU A 157 -12.83 16.20 -9.81
CA LEU A 157 -11.54 16.40 -10.43
C LEU A 157 -11.47 15.71 -11.80
N ARG A 158 -10.76 16.33 -12.72
CA ARG A 158 -10.44 15.72 -14.01
C ARG A 158 -9.23 14.79 -13.84
N ILE A 159 -9.37 13.55 -14.25
CA ILE A 159 -8.25 12.66 -14.46
C ILE A 159 -7.58 13.05 -15.78
N ARG A 160 -6.31 13.45 -15.74
CA ARG A 160 -5.56 13.84 -16.92
C ARG A 160 -5.20 12.59 -17.74
N LYS A 161 -5.09 12.79 -19.05
CA LYS A 161 -4.67 11.72 -19.97
C LYS A 161 -3.28 11.18 -19.59
N GLU A 162 -2.36 12.06 -19.24
CA GLU A 162 -1.00 11.72 -18.84
C GLU A 162 -0.95 10.84 -17.59
N ASP A 163 -1.87 11.04 -16.63
CA ASP A 163 -1.94 10.22 -15.43
C ASP A 163 -2.37 8.79 -15.79
N ALA A 164 -3.40 8.63 -16.61
CA ALA A 164 -3.83 7.32 -17.10
C ALA A 164 -2.76 6.62 -17.96
N GLU A 165 -2.05 7.36 -18.82
CA GLU A 165 -0.93 6.83 -19.61
C GLU A 165 0.21 6.30 -18.74
N ASN A 166 0.49 6.95 -17.61
CA ASN A 166 1.49 6.45 -16.67
C ASN A 166 1.02 5.17 -15.95
N VAL A 167 -0.26 5.01 -15.67
CA VAL A 167 -0.80 3.74 -15.17
C VAL A 167 -0.61 2.62 -16.20
N GLU A 168 -0.85 2.90 -17.48
CA GLU A 168 -0.60 1.91 -18.55
C GLU A 168 0.88 1.54 -18.69
N LYS A 169 1.81 2.44 -18.37
CA LYS A 169 3.24 2.08 -18.27
C LYS A 169 3.49 1.13 -17.11
N LEU A 170 2.88 1.37 -15.92
CA LEU A 170 3.01 0.46 -14.78
C LEU A 170 2.52 -0.96 -15.10
N ARG A 171 1.41 -1.09 -15.85
CA ARG A 171 0.86 -2.41 -16.26
C ARG A 171 1.83 -3.25 -17.11
N ARG A 172 2.84 -2.60 -17.71
CA ARG A 172 3.85 -3.25 -18.57
C ARG A 172 5.17 -3.51 -17.85
N MET A 173 5.28 -3.09 -16.58
CA MET A 173 6.50 -3.32 -15.79
C MET A 173 6.49 -4.71 -15.19
N ASP A 174 7.65 -5.34 -15.14
CA ASP A 174 7.85 -6.61 -14.47
C ASP A 174 7.56 -6.49 -12.97
N ASP A 175 6.93 -7.50 -12.41
CA ASP A 175 6.55 -7.58 -10.99
C ASP A 175 5.64 -6.44 -10.48
N VAL A 176 5.02 -5.65 -11.37
CA VAL A 176 4.05 -4.61 -11.03
C VAL A 176 2.64 -5.05 -11.45
N HIS A 177 1.72 -4.99 -10.50
CA HIS A 177 0.33 -5.38 -10.68
C HIS A 177 -0.57 -4.19 -10.30
N VAL A 178 -1.34 -3.69 -11.27
CA VAL A 178 -2.31 -2.62 -11.01
C VAL A 178 -3.63 -3.24 -10.59
N ILE A 179 -4.13 -2.83 -9.43
CA ILE A 179 -5.47 -3.12 -8.92
C ILE A 179 -6.31 -1.85 -8.96
N GLU A 180 -7.61 -1.97 -9.12
CA GLU A 180 -8.47 -0.80 -9.42
C GLU A 180 -9.33 -0.36 -8.23
N THR A 181 -9.64 -1.29 -7.31
CA THR A 181 -10.54 -1.03 -6.18
C THR A 181 -10.00 -1.58 -4.86
N PRO A 182 -10.45 -1.05 -3.71
CA PRO A 182 -10.12 -1.64 -2.40
C PRO A 182 -10.53 -3.10 -2.28
N GLY A 183 -11.63 -3.52 -2.95
CA GLY A 183 -12.08 -4.92 -2.98
C GLY A 183 -11.08 -5.88 -3.63
N ASP A 184 -10.28 -5.41 -4.59
CA ASP A 184 -9.26 -6.24 -5.25
C ASP A 184 -8.13 -6.65 -4.28
N ILE A 185 -7.92 -5.90 -3.19
CA ILE A 185 -6.87 -6.20 -2.20
C ILE A 185 -7.11 -7.58 -1.55
N ALA A 186 -8.37 -7.95 -1.33
CA ALA A 186 -8.70 -9.27 -0.78
C ALA A 186 -8.19 -10.40 -1.66
N SER A 187 -8.34 -10.30 -2.97
CA SER A 187 -7.83 -11.30 -3.93
C SER A 187 -6.29 -11.39 -3.90
N VAL A 188 -5.60 -10.28 -3.62
CA VAL A 188 -4.14 -10.31 -3.43
C VAL A 188 -3.78 -11.12 -2.19
N PHE A 189 -4.47 -10.90 -1.06
CA PHE A 189 -4.23 -11.68 0.17
C PHE A 189 -4.54 -13.16 -0.03
N GLU A 190 -5.66 -13.49 -0.66
CA GLU A 190 -6.03 -14.88 -0.98
C GLU A 190 -4.95 -15.58 -1.81
N LYS A 191 -4.39 -14.94 -2.81
CA LYS A 191 -3.31 -15.49 -3.64
C LYS A 191 -2.11 -15.96 -2.81
N TYR A 192 -1.76 -15.27 -1.73
CA TYR A 192 -0.59 -15.55 -0.91
C TYR A 192 -0.87 -16.43 0.30
N PHE A 193 -2.11 -16.42 0.82
CA PHE A 193 -2.42 -16.95 2.15
C PHE A 193 -3.65 -17.89 2.19
N ALA A 194 -4.31 -18.18 1.05
CA ALA A 194 -5.50 -19.03 1.03
C ALA A 194 -5.23 -20.48 1.46
N LEU A 195 -4.01 -20.97 1.33
CA LEU A 195 -3.63 -22.35 1.67
C LEU A 195 -3.25 -22.54 3.14
N GLU A 196 -3.32 -21.49 3.96
CA GLU A 196 -2.95 -21.53 5.38
C GLU A 196 -4.21 -21.55 6.29
N LYS A 197 -5.41 -21.72 5.70
CA LYS A 197 -6.71 -21.87 6.41
C LYS A 197 -7.01 -23.31 6.77
#